data_bff96e590656cf30377c68a3e00300c8
#
_entry.id   bff96e590656cf30377c68a3e00300c8
#
_cell.length_a   1.000
_cell.length_b   1.000
_cell.length_c   1.000
_cell.angle_alpha   90.00
_cell.angle_beta   90.00
_cell.angle_gamma   90.00
#
_symmetry.space_group_name_H-M   'P 1'
#
loop_
_entity.id
_entity.type
_entity.pdbx_description
1 polymer ?
#
loop_
_entity_poly.entity_id
_entity_poly.type
_entity_poly.pdbx_seq_one_letter_code
_entity_poly.pdbx_strand_id
1 'polypeptide(L)'
;MGRALIVVDVQNDFCEGGSLAVAGGAAVASAISAHVRGGGYDHVVATRDYHVDPGGHFSESPDYVDSWPVHCVAGTAGASFHPELDVTGVEAVFSKGAYEAAYSGFEGAAGDGASLVDWLRERGVERVDVVGIATDHCVRATALDAAAAGFATRVLLGLTAGVARPTVDSALEQLRAAGVELDGEPAVG
;
A
#
# COMPACT_ATOMS: atom_id res chain seq x y z
N MET A 1 15.55 -3.63 -18.11
CA MET A 1 14.54 -2.74 -17.50
C MET A 1 13.85 -3.50 -16.39
N GLY A 2 14.28 -3.24 -15.15
CA GLY A 2 13.75 -3.92 -13.98
C GLY A 2 12.30 -3.50 -13.70
N ARG A 3 11.46 -4.48 -13.34
CA ARG A 3 10.06 -4.27 -12.99
C ARG A 3 9.77 -4.81 -11.60
N ALA A 4 9.19 -3.98 -10.75
CA ALA A 4 8.80 -4.37 -9.40
C ALA A 4 7.30 -4.25 -9.17
N LEU A 5 6.78 -5.10 -8.29
CA LEU A 5 5.45 -4.98 -7.69
C LEU A 5 5.60 -4.43 -6.28
N ILE A 6 4.84 -3.39 -5.96
CA ILE A 6 4.72 -2.84 -4.60
C ILE A 6 3.34 -3.20 -4.06
N VAL A 7 3.31 -4.08 -3.06
CA VAL A 7 2.09 -4.50 -2.36
C VAL A 7 1.91 -3.60 -1.14
N VAL A 8 0.90 -2.75 -1.18
CA VAL A 8 0.69 -1.70 -0.18
C VAL A 8 -0.30 -2.16 0.89
N ASP A 9 0.17 -2.24 2.12
CA ASP A 9 -0.61 -2.31 3.37
C ASP A 9 -1.75 -3.34 3.39
N VAL A 10 -1.52 -4.53 2.86
CA VAL A 10 -2.50 -5.63 2.90
C VAL A 10 -2.44 -6.31 4.26
N GLN A 11 -2.94 -5.61 5.27
CA GLN A 11 -2.86 -5.98 6.68
C GLN A 11 -4.24 -6.29 7.25
N ASN A 12 -4.28 -7.10 8.31
CA ASN A 12 -5.54 -7.55 8.91
C ASN A 12 -6.46 -6.41 9.30
N ASP A 13 -5.95 -5.33 9.90
CA ASP A 13 -6.78 -4.19 10.33
C ASP A 13 -7.42 -3.43 9.16
N PHE A 14 -6.89 -3.53 7.96
CA PHE A 14 -7.45 -2.93 6.74
C PHE A 14 -8.37 -3.87 5.94
N CYS A 15 -8.55 -5.09 6.41
CA CYS A 15 -9.46 -6.06 5.80
C CYS A 15 -10.69 -6.30 6.67
N GLU A 16 -11.68 -7.01 6.16
CA GLU A 16 -12.92 -7.31 6.87
C GLU A 16 -12.63 -7.96 8.23
N GLY A 17 -13.26 -7.45 9.27
CA GLY A 17 -13.03 -7.84 10.67
C GLY A 17 -11.93 -7.07 11.39
N GLY A 18 -11.16 -6.24 10.70
CA GLY A 18 -10.14 -5.36 11.27
C GLY A 18 -10.71 -4.06 11.83
N SER A 19 -9.89 -3.32 12.58
CA SER A 19 -10.30 -2.08 13.25
C SER A 19 -10.55 -0.91 12.30
N LEU A 20 -10.00 -0.95 11.08
CA LEU A 20 -10.16 0.04 10.04
C LEU A 20 -10.44 -0.66 8.69
N ALA A 21 -11.45 -1.51 8.69
CA ALA A 21 -11.74 -2.40 7.58
C ALA A 21 -12.14 -1.65 6.30
N VAL A 22 -11.57 -2.07 5.18
CA VAL A 22 -11.92 -1.64 3.83
C VAL A 22 -12.63 -2.80 3.13
N ALA A 23 -13.83 -2.55 2.62
CA ALA A 23 -14.62 -3.58 1.93
C ALA A 23 -13.85 -4.11 0.70
N GLY A 24 -13.77 -5.42 0.57
CA GLY A 24 -13.03 -6.08 -0.50
C GLY A 24 -11.56 -6.38 -0.19
N GLY A 25 -11.05 -5.99 0.99
CA GLY A 25 -9.64 -6.16 1.37
C GLY A 25 -9.17 -7.61 1.33
N ALA A 26 -9.94 -8.54 1.88
CA ALA A 26 -9.59 -9.97 1.87
C ALA A 26 -9.57 -10.55 0.43
N ALA A 27 -10.53 -10.16 -0.40
CA ALA A 27 -10.57 -10.58 -1.81
C ALA A 27 -9.36 -10.03 -2.59
N VAL A 28 -8.97 -8.79 -2.32
CA VAL A 28 -7.77 -8.16 -2.90
C VAL A 28 -6.50 -8.93 -2.48
N ALA A 29 -6.37 -9.31 -1.21
CA ALA A 29 -5.24 -10.11 -0.73
C ALA A 29 -5.10 -11.42 -1.53
N SER A 30 -6.18 -12.15 -1.72
CA SER A 30 -6.21 -13.39 -2.50
C SER A 30 -5.89 -13.15 -3.98
N ALA A 31 -6.45 -12.10 -4.57
CA ALA A 31 -6.21 -11.73 -5.98
C ALA A 31 -4.76 -11.33 -6.23
N ILE A 32 -4.13 -10.57 -5.33
CA ILE A 32 -2.71 -10.22 -5.40
C ILE A 32 -1.86 -11.48 -5.37
N SER A 33 -2.15 -12.42 -4.47
CA SER A 33 -1.42 -13.70 -4.39
C SER A 33 -1.49 -14.48 -5.70
N ALA A 34 -2.65 -14.53 -6.34
CA ALA A 34 -2.82 -15.17 -7.65
C ALA A 34 -2.02 -14.44 -8.74
N HIS A 35 -2.03 -13.11 -8.73
CA HIS A 35 -1.31 -12.28 -9.67
C HIS A 35 0.22 -12.47 -9.57
N VAL A 36 0.77 -12.49 -8.35
CA VAL A 36 2.20 -12.72 -8.10
C VAL A 36 2.63 -14.10 -8.60
N ARG A 37 1.82 -15.14 -8.37
CA ARG A 37 2.08 -16.50 -8.89
C ARG A 37 2.11 -16.55 -10.42
N GLY A 38 1.41 -15.65 -11.09
CA GLY A 38 1.45 -15.50 -12.54
C GLY A 38 2.79 -15.00 -13.09
N GLY A 39 3.65 -14.45 -12.23
CA GLY A 39 4.99 -13.95 -12.58
C GLY A 39 4.97 -12.62 -13.32
N GLY A 40 6.12 -12.25 -13.87
CA GLY A 40 6.27 -11.02 -14.67
C GLY A 40 6.91 -9.86 -13.92
N TYR A 41 7.37 -10.08 -12.69
CA TYR A 41 8.14 -9.12 -11.89
C TYR A 41 9.53 -9.66 -11.59
N ASP A 42 10.53 -8.80 -11.68
CA ASP A 42 11.89 -9.09 -11.23
C ASP A 42 11.98 -9.02 -9.71
N HIS A 43 11.16 -8.14 -9.10
CA HIS A 43 11.13 -7.90 -7.67
C HIS A 43 9.71 -7.72 -7.16
N VAL A 44 9.44 -8.22 -5.96
CA VAL A 44 8.18 -8.01 -5.21
C VAL A 44 8.52 -7.50 -3.82
N VAL A 45 7.96 -6.35 -3.46
CA VAL A 45 8.12 -5.76 -2.12
C VAL A 45 6.76 -5.45 -1.52
N ALA A 46 6.71 -5.35 -0.20
CA ALA A 46 5.50 -4.97 0.53
C ALA A 46 5.77 -3.77 1.44
N THR A 47 4.72 -3.01 1.69
CA THR A 47 4.70 -1.96 2.71
C THR A 47 3.72 -2.31 3.80
N ARG A 48 3.93 -1.75 4.99
CA ARG A 48 2.98 -1.88 6.10
C ARG A 48 3.01 -0.64 6.98
N ASP A 49 1.86 -0.31 7.56
CA ASP A 49 1.77 0.52 8.75
C ASP A 49 2.26 -0.28 9.95
N TYR A 50 3.12 0.32 10.77
CA TYR A 50 3.67 -0.33 11.94
C TYR A 50 3.80 0.68 13.07
N HIS A 51 2.62 1.05 13.64
CA HIS A 51 2.51 2.16 14.58
C HIS A 51 2.94 1.75 15.99
N VAL A 52 3.76 2.59 16.60
CA VAL A 52 4.13 2.51 18.03
C VAL A 52 3.42 3.63 18.79
N ASP A 53 3.67 4.87 18.41
CA ASP A 53 3.01 6.07 18.95
C ASP A 53 2.95 7.14 17.83
N PRO A 54 1.97 7.07 16.93
CA PRO A 54 1.86 8.01 15.82
C PRO A 54 1.19 9.34 16.21
N GLY A 55 1.07 9.64 17.50
CA GLY A 55 0.51 10.90 18.01
C GLY A 55 -0.94 11.12 17.56
N GLY A 56 -1.21 12.31 17.02
CA GLY A 56 -2.56 12.70 16.59
C GLY A 56 -3.14 11.93 15.40
N HIS A 57 -2.37 11.03 14.80
CA HIS A 57 -2.89 10.10 13.78
C HIS A 57 -3.94 9.14 14.37
N PHE A 58 -3.81 8.77 15.65
CA PHE A 58 -4.82 8.03 16.39
C PHE A 58 -5.74 8.97 17.16
N SER A 59 -7.04 8.74 17.07
CA SER A 59 -8.06 9.53 17.77
C SER A 59 -9.24 8.67 18.20
N GLU A 60 -9.78 8.95 19.38
CA GLU A 60 -11.05 8.37 19.83
C GLU A 60 -12.27 9.01 19.12
N SER A 61 -12.06 10.18 18.49
CA SER A 61 -13.05 10.88 17.68
C SER A 61 -12.43 11.25 16.32
N PRO A 62 -12.13 10.26 15.47
CA PRO A 62 -11.41 10.50 14.24
C PRO A 62 -12.24 11.28 13.22
N ASP A 63 -11.59 12.14 12.46
CA ASP A 63 -12.18 12.85 11.32
C ASP A 63 -12.16 12.04 10.01
N TYR A 64 -11.43 10.91 9.99
CA TYR A 64 -11.23 10.04 8.83
C TYR A 64 -10.57 10.76 7.62
N VAL A 65 -9.82 11.82 7.90
CA VAL A 65 -9.01 12.57 6.93
C VAL A 65 -7.55 12.56 7.38
N ASP A 66 -7.29 13.10 8.58
CA ASP A 66 -5.97 13.19 9.18
C ASP A 66 -5.83 12.34 10.45
N SER A 67 -6.94 11.87 11.00
CA SER A 67 -6.99 11.05 12.20
C SER A 67 -7.89 9.83 12.03
N TRP A 68 -7.51 8.74 12.67
CA TRP A 68 -8.09 7.41 12.48
C TRP A 68 -8.25 6.68 13.81
N PRO A 69 -9.15 5.67 13.90
CA PRO A 69 -9.14 4.74 15.02
C PRO A 69 -7.79 4.04 15.13
N VAL A 70 -7.47 3.53 16.31
CA VAL A 70 -6.26 2.72 16.54
C VAL A 70 -6.24 1.53 15.59
N HIS A 71 -5.15 1.38 14.83
CA HIS A 71 -4.96 0.31 13.85
C HIS A 71 -3.47 0.01 13.65
N CYS A 72 -3.16 -1.17 13.14
CA CYS A 72 -1.82 -1.60 12.75
C CYS A 72 -0.74 -1.31 13.81
N VAL A 73 -1.08 -1.57 15.07
CA VAL A 73 -0.15 -1.40 16.19
C VAL A 73 0.96 -2.45 16.09
N ALA A 74 2.20 -2.01 16.23
CA ALA A 74 3.38 -2.86 16.13
C ALA A 74 3.31 -4.09 17.03
N GLY A 75 3.60 -5.25 16.49
CA GLY A 75 3.60 -6.52 17.21
C GLY A 75 2.21 -7.13 17.42
N THR A 76 1.14 -6.54 16.91
CA THR A 76 -0.22 -7.09 17.00
C THR A 76 -0.62 -7.88 15.75
N ALA A 77 -1.63 -8.74 15.91
CA ALA A 77 -2.23 -9.44 14.77
C ALA A 77 -2.85 -8.48 13.75
N GLY A 78 -3.35 -7.31 14.18
CA GLY A 78 -3.90 -6.28 13.30
C GLY A 78 -2.86 -5.71 12.33
N ALA A 79 -1.61 -5.58 12.75
CA ALA A 79 -0.50 -5.14 11.91
C ALA A 79 0.05 -6.23 10.99
N SER A 80 -0.26 -7.50 11.22
CA SER A 80 0.19 -8.61 10.38
C SER A 80 -0.44 -8.53 8.99
N PHE A 81 0.29 -9.02 7.97
CA PHE A 81 -0.30 -9.20 6.65
C PHE A 81 -1.48 -10.19 6.69
N HIS A 82 -2.47 -9.92 5.87
CA HIS A 82 -3.65 -10.77 5.77
C HIS A 82 -3.25 -12.21 5.35
N PRO A 83 -3.83 -13.27 5.95
CA PRO A 83 -3.42 -14.66 5.66
C PRO A 83 -3.62 -15.08 4.21
N GLU A 84 -4.53 -14.46 3.46
CA GLU A 84 -4.71 -14.69 2.02
C GLU A 84 -3.62 -14.05 1.16
N LEU A 85 -2.78 -13.18 1.73
CA LEU A 85 -1.61 -12.65 1.04
C LEU A 85 -0.44 -13.61 1.19
N ASP A 86 -0.01 -14.21 0.07
CA ASP A 86 1.20 -15.03 0.02
C ASP A 86 2.44 -14.14 0.00
N VAL A 87 3.16 -14.10 1.11
CA VAL A 87 4.36 -13.27 1.29
C VAL A 87 5.67 -14.00 0.99
N THR A 88 5.60 -15.26 0.53
CA THR A 88 6.81 -16.07 0.26
C THR A 88 7.74 -15.44 -0.77
N GLY A 89 7.20 -14.74 -1.76
CA GLY A 89 7.96 -14.05 -2.80
C GLY A 89 8.32 -12.60 -2.47
N VAL A 90 7.95 -12.08 -1.30
CA VAL A 90 8.26 -10.72 -0.88
C VAL A 90 9.71 -10.64 -0.42
N GLU A 91 10.52 -9.85 -1.11
CA GLU A 91 11.97 -9.73 -0.87
C GLU A 91 12.31 -8.75 0.24
N ALA A 92 11.48 -7.71 0.43
CA ALA A 92 11.66 -6.70 1.47
C ALA A 92 10.31 -6.13 1.92
N VAL A 93 10.22 -5.78 3.21
CA VAL A 93 9.06 -5.13 3.82
C VAL A 93 9.49 -3.76 4.33
N PHE A 94 8.78 -2.72 3.90
CA PHE A 94 9.02 -1.33 4.29
C PHE A 94 7.95 -0.92 5.30
N SER A 95 8.38 -0.70 6.54
CA SER A 95 7.52 -0.31 7.65
C SER A 95 7.50 1.20 7.81
N LYS A 96 6.33 1.78 8.01
CA LYS A 96 6.12 3.22 8.12
C LYS A 96 5.22 3.60 9.29
N GLY A 97 5.25 4.86 9.68
CA GLY A 97 4.31 5.43 10.65
C GLY A 97 4.56 5.03 12.10
N ALA A 98 5.78 4.67 12.51
CA ALA A 98 6.06 4.25 13.88
C ALA A 98 5.73 5.35 14.90
N TYR A 99 6.11 6.61 14.62
CA TYR A 99 5.98 7.75 15.53
C TYR A 99 5.35 8.98 14.89
N GLU A 100 4.82 8.84 13.68
CA GLU A 100 4.17 9.91 12.93
C GLU A 100 3.14 9.33 11.96
N ALA A 101 2.26 10.18 11.41
CA ALA A 101 1.40 9.79 10.33
C ALA A 101 2.22 9.52 9.06
N ALA A 102 1.97 8.42 8.38
CA ALA A 102 2.59 8.10 7.11
C ALA A 102 1.59 7.35 6.22
N TYR A 103 1.61 7.63 4.93
CA TYR A 103 0.72 7.00 3.94
C TYR A 103 1.50 6.29 2.85
N SER A 104 2.50 6.96 2.28
CA SER A 104 3.32 6.41 1.20
C SER A 104 4.32 5.37 1.69
N GLY A 105 4.44 4.27 0.95
CA GLY A 105 5.50 3.28 1.19
C GLY A 105 6.91 3.87 1.05
N PHE A 106 7.06 4.99 0.35
CA PHE A 106 8.34 5.71 0.23
C PHE A 106 8.75 6.48 1.50
N GLU A 107 7.85 6.60 2.48
CA GLU A 107 8.16 7.10 3.83
C GLU A 107 8.69 6.00 4.77
N GLY A 108 8.61 4.74 4.35
CA GLY A 108 9.02 3.57 5.13
C GLY A 108 10.47 3.18 4.93
N ALA A 109 10.94 2.30 5.81
CA ALA A 109 12.26 1.70 5.74
C ALA A 109 12.20 0.19 5.94
N ALA A 110 13.12 -0.53 5.29
CA ALA A 110 13.34 -1.95 5.51
C ALA A 110 14.05 -2.21 6.84
N GLY A 111 14.13 -3.46 7.27
CA GLY A 111 14.74 -3.84 8.54
C GLY A 111 16.23 -3.47 8.68
N ASP A 112 16.94 -3.29 7.56
CA ASP A 112 18.32 -2.82 7.49
C ASP A 112 18.44 -1.28 7.41
N GLY A 113 17.31 -0.56 7.38
CA GLY A 113 17.24 0.90 7.27
C GLY A 113 17.17 1.43 5.84
N ALA A 114 17.19 0.57 4.82
CA ALA A 114 17.12 1.00 3.43
C ALA A 114 15.76 1.66 3.12
N SER A 115 15.79 2.79 2.38
CA SER A 115 14.59 3.40 1.84
C SER A 115 14.05 2.61 0.64
N LEU A 116 12.74 2.69 0.39
CA LEU A 116 12.15 2.01 -0.77
C LEU A 116 12.75 2.52 -2.09
N VAL A 117 12.96 3.82 -2.22
CA VAL A 117 13.52 4.40 -3.44
C VAL A 117 14.95 3.92 -3.73
N ASP A 118 15.81 3.87 -2.72
CA ASP A 118 17.19 3.40 -2.88
C ASP A 118 17.22 1.91 -3.17
N TRP A 119 16.40 1.12 -2.46
CA TRP A 119 16.28 -0.31 -2.66
C TRP A 119 15.90 -0.66 -4.11
N LEU A 120 14.93 0.06 -4.68
CA LEU A 120 14.49 -0.13 -6.07
C LEU A 120 15.57 0.30 -7.07
N ARG A 121 16.22 1.45 -6.84
CA ARG A 121 17.28 1.97 -7.73
C ARG A 121 18.51 1.08 -7.77
N GLU A 122 18.95 0.58 -6.62
CA GLU A 122 20.10 -0.35 -6.53
C GLU A 122 19.88 -1.64 -7.33
N ARG A 123 18.62 -2.03 -7.54
CA ARG A 123 18.23 -3.21 -8.32
C ARG A 123 17.89 -2.92 -9.78
N GLY A 124 18.12 -1.68 -10.22
CA GLY A 124 17.86 -1.28 -11.60
C GLY A 124 16.39 -1.29 -11.99
N VAL A 125 15.48 -1.11 -11.00
CA VAL A 125 14.05 -1.01 -11.26
C VAL A 125 13.76 0.32 -11.95
N GLU A 126 13.02 0.27 -13.04
CA GLU A 126 12.57 1.42 -13.82
C GLU A 126 11.04 1.54 -13.86
N ARG A 127 10.35 0.43 -13.66
CA ARG A 127 8.89 0.35 -13.70
C ARG A 127 8.34 -0.28 -12.44
N VAL A 128 7.29 0.32 -11.90
CA VAL A 128 6.59 -0.20 -10.73
C VAL A 128 5.10 -0.34 -10.99
N ASP A 129 4.54 -1.48 -10.61
CA ASP A 129 3.11 -1.66 -10.46
C ASP A 129 2.77 -1.56 -8.98
N VAL A 130 1.70 -0.86 -8.66
CA VAL A 130 1.23 -0.63 -7.28
C VAL A 130 -0.13 -1.29 -7.10
N VAL A 131 -0.27 -2.07 -6.05
CA VAL A 131 -1.49 -2.79 -5.66
C VAL A 131 -1.70 -2.68 -4.16
N GLY A 132 -2.87 -3.03 -3.64
CA GLY A 132 -3.14 -3.14 -2.21
C GLY A 132 -4.22 -2.20 -1.69
N ILE A 133 -4.05 -1.70 -0.47
CA ILE A 133 -5.08 -0.98 0.30
C ILE A 133 -4.51 0.30 0.93
N ALA A 134 -5.25 1.40 0.96
CA ALA A 134 -6.48 1.64 0.24
C ALA A 134 -6.19 2.46 -1.02
N THR A 135 -6.99 2.26 -2.07
CA THR A 135 -6.86 2.95 -3.35
C THR A 135 -6.74 4.46 -3.19
N ASP A 136 -7.59 5.05 -2.36
CA ASP A 136 -7.73 6.50 -2.13
C ASP A 136 -6.78 7.06 -1.04
N HIS A 137 -5.97 6.22 -0.39
CA HIS A 137 -5.04 6.64 0.66
C HIS A 137 -3.61 6.15 0.40
N CYS A 138 -3.18 5.03 0.96
CA CYS A 138 -1.79 4.57 0.89
C CYS A 138 -1.37 4.15 -0.53
N VAL A 139 -2.25 3.55 -1.32
CA VAL A 139 -1.98 3.22 -2.73
C VAL A 139 -1.77 4.49 -3.54
N ARG A 140 -2.66 5.48 -3.43
CA ARG A 140 -2.52 6.77 -4.08
C ARG A 140 -1.19 7.44 -3.71
N ALA A 141 -0.92 7.60 -2.42
CA ALA A 141 0.29 8.25 -1.94
C ALA A 141 1.56 7.54 -2.43
N THR A 142 1.59 6.22 -2.39
CA THR A 142 2.73 5.42 -2.87
C THR A 142 2.94 5.58 -4.38
N ALA A 143 1.87 5.53 -5.17
CA ALA A 143 1.96 5.68 -6.62
C ALA A 143 2.38 7.09 -7.04
N LEU A 144 1.90 8.13 -6.36
CA LEU A 144 2.32 9.52 -6.60
C LEU A 144 3.81 9.70 -6.31
N ASP A 145 4.31 9.18 -5.19
CA ASP A 145 5.73 9.27 -4.83
C ASP A 145 6.60 8.46 -5.78
N ALA A 146 6.14 7.29 -6.23
CA ALA A 146 6.85 6.50 -7.24
C ALA A 146 7.02 7.29 -8.55
N ALA A 147 5.97 7.92 -9.03
CA ALA A 147 6.01 8.76 -10.23
C ALA A 147 6.94 9.97 -10.03
N ALA A 148 6.86 10.64 -8.88
CA ALA A 148 7.74 11.76 -8.53
C ALA A 148 9.21 11.35 -8.43
N ALA A 149 9.50 10.13 -8.01
CA ALA A 149 10.85 9.56 -7.95
C ALA A 149 11.40 9.13 -9.33
N GLY A 150 10.58 9.22 -10.39
CA GLY A 150 10.97 8.96 -11.78
C GLY A 150 10.71 7.53 -12.27
N PHE A 151 10.03 6.70 -11.50
CA PHE A 151 9.61 5.37 -11.96
C PHE A 151 8.42 5.47 -12.93
N ALA A 152 8.44 4.69 -14.00
CA ALA A 152 7.25 4.47 -14.80
C ALA A 152 6.23 3.70 -13.93
N THR A 153 5.16 4.39 -13.52
CA THR A 153 4.26 3.91 -12.47
C THR A 153 2.90 3.54 -13.03
N ARG A 154 2.40 2.37 -12.63
CA ARG A 154 1.05 1.91 -12.94
C ARG A 154 0.36 1.41 -11.67
N VAL A 155 -0.92 1.73 -11.50
CA VAL A 155 -1.78 1.12 -10.47
C VAL A 155 -2.68 0.08 -11.13
N LEU A 156 -2.62 -1.15 -10.63
CA LEU A 156 -3.54 -2.21 -11.03
C LEU A 156 -4.79 -2.11 -10.15
N LEU A 157 -5.75 -1.32 -10.58
CA LEU A 157 -6.94 -0.98 -9.79
C LEU A 157 -7.79 -2.20 -9.43
N GLY A 158 -7.84 -3.21 -10.29
CA GLY A 158 -8.51 -4.48 -10.00
C GLY A 158 -7.90 -5.28 -8.84
N LEU A 159 -6.71 -4.89 -8.38
CA LEU A 159 -5.98 -5.43 -7.22
C LEU A 159 -5.89 -4.41 -6.08
N THR A 160 -6.85 -3.49 -5.99
CA THR A 160 -6.95 -2.49 -4.93
C THR A 160 -8.37 -2.43 -4.37
N ALA A 161 -8.50 -2.00 -3.11
CA ALA A 161 -9.76 -1.70 -2.47
C ALA A 161 -9.74 -0.29 -1.90
N GLY A 162 -10.78 0.49 -2.15
CA GLY A 162 -10.91 1.88 -1.71
C GLY A 162 -11.93 2.05 -0.61
N VAL A 163 -11.78 3.12 0.17
CA VAL A 163 -12.63 3.43 1.35
C VAL A 163 -13.99 3.95 0.91
N ALA A 164 -14.02 4.95 0.03
CA ALA A 164 -15.25 5.60 -0.38
C ALA A 164 -15.19 6.08 -1.84
N ARG A 165 -16.31 6.02 -2.56
CA ARG A 165 -16.37 6.41 -3.97
C ARG A 165 -15.86 7.83 -4.24
N PRO A 166 -16.29 8.88 -3.49
CA PRO A 166 -15.82 10.24 -3.78
C PRO A 166 -14.30 10.41 -3.62
N THR A 167 -13.70 9.81 -2.60
CA THR A 167 -12.25 9.88 -2.36
C THR A 167 -11.47 9.02 -3.36
N VAL A 168 -12.03 7.89 -3.79
CA VAL A 168 -11.46 7.07 -4.88
C VAL A 168 -11.47 7.86 -6.19
N ASP A 169 -12.58 8.46 -6.58
CA ASP A 169 -12.68 9.22 -7.83
C ASP A 169 -11.67 10.38 -7.85
N SER A 170 -11.54 11.12 -6.74
CA SER A 170 -10.54 12.17 -6.58
C SER A 170 -9.11 11.63 -6.68
N ALA A 171 -8.83 10.48 -6.07
CA ALA A 171 -7.52 9.83 -6.15
C ALA A 171 -7.16 9.44 -7.59
N LEU A 172 -8.10 8.89 -8.34
CA LEU A 172 -7.87 8.51 -9.75
C LEU A 172 -7.56 9.73 -10.62
N GLU A 173 -8.22 10.87 -10.37
CA GLU A 173 -7.92 12.12 -11.08
C GLU A 173 -6.49 12.61 -10.76
N GLN A 174 -6.09 12.58 -9.49
CA GLN A 174 -4.73 12.96 -9.07
C GLN A 174 -3.67 12.06 -9.70
N LEU A 175 -3.90 10.76 -9.73
CA LEU A 175 -2.98 9.78 -10.32
C LEU A 175 -2.81 10.01 -11.83
N ARG A 176 -3.91 10.23 -12.56
CA ARG A 176 -3.86 10.56 -13.99
C ARG A 176 -3.10 11.86 -14.25
N ALA A 177 -3.35 12.90 -13.44
CA ALA A 177 -2.66 14.18 -13.56
C ALA A 177 -1.15 14.06 -13.32
N ALA A 178 -0.71 13.12 -12.50
CA ALA A 178 0.70 12.81 -12.24
C ALA A 178 1.35 11.89 -13.30
N GLY A 179 0.60 11.46 -14.32
CA GLY A 179 1.10 10.57 -15.37
C GLY A 179 1.16 9.08 -14.96
N VAL A 180 0.46 8.70 -13.90
CA VAL A 180 0.34 7.30 -13.48
C VAL A 180 -0.65 6.59 -14.39
N GLU A 181 -0.25 5.43 -14.91
CA GLU A 181 -1.13 4.55 -15.69
C GLU A 181 -2.11 3.83 -14.75
N LEU A 182 -3.38 3.76 -15.13
CA LEU A 182 -4.42 3.08 -14.38
C LEU A 182 -4.99 1.93 -15.19
N ASP A 183 -5.09 0.74 -14.60
CA ASP A 183 -5.60 -0.47 -15.24
C ASP A 183 -6.68 -1.11 -14.37
N GLY A 184 -7.87 -1.35 -14.95
CA GLY A 184 -9.02 -1.95 -14.29
C GLY A 184 -9.83 -0.98 -13.44
N GLU A 185 -10.57 -1.54 -12.49
CA GLU A 185 -11.47 -0.83 -11.57
C GLU A 185 -11.24 -1.31 -10.13
N PRO A 186 -11.23 -0.40 -9.13
CA PRO A 186 -11.06 -0.80 -7.73
C PRO A 186 -12.34 -1.36 -7.14
N ALA A 187 -12.20 -2.23 -6.13
CA ALA A 187 -13.30 -2.53 -5.22
C ALA A 187 -13.57 -1.29 -4.35
N VAL A 188 -14.84 -0.90 -4.24
CA VAL A 188 -15.28 0.21 -3.36
C VAL A 188 -16.56 -0.22 -2.69
N GLY A 189 -16.59 -0.14 -1.35
CA GLY A 189 -17.77 -0.47 -0.53
C GLY A 189 -18.88 0.57 -0.60
#